data_1f8360a11ac2ab00714c1c0fdb9e7dc4
#
_entry.id   1f8360a11ac2ab00714c1c0fdb9e7dc4
#
_cell.length_a   1.000
_cell.length_b   1.000
_cell.length_c   1.000
_cell.angle_alpha   90.00
_cell.angle_beta   90.00
_cell.angle_gamma   90.00
#
_symmetry.space_group_name_H-M   'P 1'
#
loop_
_entity.id
_entity.type
_entity.pdbx_description
1 polymer ?
#
loop_
_entity_poly.entity_id
_entity_poly.type
_entity_poly.pdbx_seq_one_letter_code
_entity_poly.pdbx_strand_id
1 'polypeptide(L)'
;MISRLEKVLLNLAALLTAATGLVYAWMKYLVRPSDPYSVVNHPWQPGLLSGHVLVSPLLLFGFGLIAREHILGRYRDPRSRAGRRTGILTALALVPMVFSGYLLQVLTSEGSRRMAGVLHLAAGVFFLGAYAFHLVLAGMSSRSGQNQGARIRRTRRRKEGTGKSERRTGSSPVLTREPILKGLGRRPTGGKWRGAGPFSAGG
;
A
#
# COMPACT_ATOMS: atom_id res chain seq x y z
N MET A 1 -3.27 -8.61 -5.05
CA MET A 1 -1.92 -8.00 -4.79
C MET A 1 -1.69 -6.88 -5.79
N ILE A 2 -1.46 -5.65 -5.33
CA ILE A 2 -1.22 -4.50 -6.22
C ILE A 2 0.09 -4.73 -6.97
N SER A 3 0.07 -4.64 -8.29
CA SER A 3 1.27 -4.78 -9.13
C SER A 3 2.25 -3.62 -8.91
N ARG A 4 3.52 -3.83 -9.23
CA ARG A 4 4.53 -2.75 -9.20
C ARG A 4 4.18 -1.64 -10.19
N LEU A 5 3.63 -2.02 -11.34
CA LEU A 5 3.23 -1.11 -12.40
C LEU A 5 2.11 -0.15 -11.94
N GLU A 6 1.07 -0.66 -11.27
CA GLU A 6 -0.03 0.17 -10.75
C GLU A 6 0.45 1.20 -9.73
N LYS A 7 1.39 0.83 -8.86
CA LYS A 7 2.01 1.77 -7.91
C LYS A 7 2.81 2.84 -8.59
N VAL A 8 3.63 2.47 -9.59
CA VAL A 8 4.44 3.42 -10.35
C VAL A 8 3.53 4.37 -11.13
N LEU A 9 2.50 3.84 -11.78
CA LEU A 9 1.54 4.65 -12.53
C LEU A 9 0.84 5.68 -11.64
N LEU A 10 0.33 5.25 -10.46
CA LEU A 10 -0.31 6.15 -9.52
C LEU A 10 0.65 7.22 -9.00
N ASN A 11 1.87 6.83 -8.59
CA ASN A 11 2.85 7.77 -8.06
C ASN A 11 3.28 8.78 -9.12
N LEU A 12 3.49 8.34 -10.36
CA LEU A 12 3.85 9.21 -11.47
C LEU A 12 2.71 10.18 -11.80
N ALA A 13 1.48 9.70 -11.90
CA ALA A 13 0.32 10.53 -12.13
C ALA A 13 0.12 11.55 -11.00
N ALA A 14 0.27 11.14 -9.74
CA ALA A 14 0.20 12.04 -8.59
C ALA A 14 1.29 13.12 -8.62
N LEU A 15 2.52 12.74 -8.95
CA LEU A 15 3.65 13.67 -9.07
C LEU A 15 3.43 14.68 -10.18
N LEU A 16 3.03 14.24 -11.38
CA LEU A 16 2.78 15.13 -12.52
C LEU A 16 1.62 16.09 -12.25
N THR A 17 0.51 15.58 -11.70
CA THR A 17 -0.64 16.41 -11.34
C THR A 17 -0.28 17.44 -10.26
N ALA A 18 0.45 17.02 -9.23
CA ALA A 18 0.89 17.92 -8.17
C ALA A 18 1.88 18.97 -8.69
N ALA A 19 2.87 18.59 -9.48
CA ALA A 19 3.88 19.50 -10.02
C ALA A 19 3.23 20.56 -10.91
N THR A 20 2.39 20.16 -11.88
CA THR A 20 1.70 21.10 -12.77
C THR A 20 0.75 22.02 -12.02
N GLY A 21 -0.01 21.48 -11.05
CA GLY A 21 -0.94 22.27 -10.24
C GLY A 21 -0.25 23.27 -9.32
N LEU A 22 0.85 22.88 -8.64
CA LEU A 22 1.61 23.78 -7.78
C LEU A 22 2.33 24.88 -8.56
N VAL A 23 2.95 24.55 -9.69
CA VAL A 23 3.60 25.53 -10.55
C VAL A 23 2.58 26.51 -11.13
N TYR A 24 1.40 26.00 -11.54
CA TYR A 24 0.31 26.88 -11.99
C TYR A 24 -0.17 27.81 -10.86
N ALA A 25 -0.38 27.27 -9.65
CA ALA A 25 -0.79 28.08 -8.50
C ALA A 25 0.26 29.14 -8.13
N TRP A 26 1.54 28.77 -8.17
CA TRP A 26 2.64 29.71 -7.97
C TRP A 26 2.62 30.85 -8.99
N MET A 27 2.49 30.53 -10.29
CA MET A 27 2.39 31.55 -11.35
C MET A 27 1.16 32.46 -11.16
N LYS A 28 0.02 31.88 -10.77
CA LYS A 28 -1.25 32.61 -10.66
C LYS A 28 -1.31 33.54 -9.45
N TYR A 29 -0.74 33.13 -8.31
CA TYR A 29 -0.95 33.85 -7.05
C TYR A 29 0.29 34.57 -6.51
N LEU A 30 1.50 34.16 -6.91
CA LEU A 30 2.74 34.72 -6.38
C LEU A 30 3.54 35.53 -7.44
N VAL A 31 3.38 35.23 -8.73
CA VAL A 31 4.07 35.97 -9.79
C VAL A 31 3.25 37.22 -10.13
N ARG A 32 3.91 38.36 -10.22
CA ARG A 32 3.29 39.62 -10.72
C ARG A 32 3.43 39.68 -12.24
N PRO A 33 2.39 40.12 -12.96
CA PRO A 33 2.49 40.29 -14.41
C PRO A 33 3.53 41.35 -14.75
N SER A 34 4.28 41.11 -15.81
CA SER A 34 5.28 42.06 -16.32
C SER A 34 4.62 43.28 -17.01
N ASP A 35 3.41 43.08 -17.53
CA ASP A 35 2.59 44.10 -18.16
C ASP A 35 1.29 44.28 -17.36
N PRO A 36 0.94 45.51 -16.92
CA PRO A 36 -0.29 45.79 -16.18
C PRO A 36 -1.59 45.41 -16.90
N TYR A 37 -1.54 45.33 -18.23
CA TYR A 37 -2.69 44.95 -19.08
C TYR A 37 -2.75 43.47 -19.41
N SER A 38 -1.79 42.68 -18.94
CA SER A 38 -1.77 41.25 -19.18
C SER A 38 -2.83 40.49 -18.36
N VAL A 39 -3.60 39.66 -19.04
CA VAL A 39 -4.62 38.78 -18.42
C VAL A 39 -3.95 37.61 -17.65
N VAL A 40 -2.69 37.31 -18.00
CA VAL A 40 -1.93 36.21 -17.40
C VAL A 40 -0.66 36.75 -16.73
N ASN A 41 -0.31 36.18 -15.57
CA ASN A 41 0.86 36.62 -14.83
C ASN A 41 2.18 36.09 -15.42
N HIS A 42 2.11 35.00 -16.21
CA HIS A 42 3.27 34.39 -16.85
C HIS A 42 2.87 33.72 -18.18
N PRO A 43 3.69 33.82 -19.27
CA PRO A 43 3.32 33.28 -20.58
C PRO A 43 3.07 31.76 -20.61
N TRP A 44 3.67 31.00 -19.73
CA TRP A 44 3.46 29.54 -19.62
C TRP A 44 2.22 29.14 -18.82
N GLN A 45 1.55 30.08 -18.18
CA GLN A 45 0.40 29.81 -17.31
C GLN A 45 -0.74 29.07 -18.04
N PRO A 46 -1.15 29.41 -19.26
CA PRO A 46 -2.19 28.70 -20.01
C PRO A 46 -1.78 27.24 -20.32
N GLY A 47 -0.52 27.08 -20.81
CA GLY A 47 0.00 25.74 -21.14
C GLY A 47 0.08 24.80 -19.93
N LEU A 48 0.50 25.32 -18.76
CA LEU A 48 0.51 24.55 -17.51
C LEU A 48 -0.90 24.20 -17.05
N LEU A 49 -1.86 25.10 -17.18
CA LEU A 49 -3.26 24.79 -16.86
C LEU A 49 -3.78 23.66 -17.75
N SER A 50 -3.57 23.76 -19.04
CA SER A 50 -3.97 22.71 -20.00
C SER A 50 -3.30 21.37 -19.68
N GLY A 51 -2.01 21.40 -19.39
CA GLY A 51 -1.26 20.20 -18.96
C GLY A 51 -1.80 19.61 -17.67
N HIS A 52 -2.12 20.43 -16.66
CA HIS A 52 -2.71 20.00 -15.41
C HIS A 52 -4.06 19.32 -15.62
N VAL A 53 -4.94 19.94 -16.42
CA VAL A 53 -6.26 19.38 -16.75
C VAL A 53 -6.13 18.05 -17.49
N LEU A 54 -5.17 17.95 -18.42
CA LEU A 54 -4.95 16.72 -19.20
C LEU A 54 -4.39 15.56 -18.39
N VAL A 55 -3.51 15.86 -17.41
CA VAL A 55 -2.87 14.82 -16.58
C VAL A 55 -3.77 14.37 -15.42
N SER A 56 -4.67 15.23 -14.93
CA SER A 56 -5.53 14.94 -13.78
C SER A 56 -6.37 13.65 -13.92
N PRO A 57 -6.95 13.29 -15.08
CA PRO A 57 -7.65 12.03 -15.27
C PRO A 57 -6.78 10.79 -15.04
N LEU A 58 -5.46 10.86 -15.30
CA LEU A 58 -4.54 9.75 -15.07
C LEU A 58 -4.39 9.48 -13.57
N LEU A 59 -4.40 10.51 -12.73
CA LEU A 59 -4.41 10.36 -11.27
C LEU A 59 -5.68 9.64 -10.81
N LEU A 60 -6.84 10.07 -11.31
CA LEU A 60 -8.13 9.49 -10.95
C LEU A 60 -8.22 8.02 -11.42
N PHE A 61 -7.76 7.74 -12.63
CA PHE A 61 -7.69 6.39 -13.18
C PHE A 61 -6.75 5.49 -12.35
N GLY A 62 -5.53 5.95 -12.08
CA GLY A 62 -4.56 5.21 -11.27
C GLY A 62 -5.06 4.95 -9.84
N PHE A 63 -5.75 5.94 -9.24
CA PHE A 63 -6.39 5.78 -7.95
C PHE A 63 -7.52 4.73 -8.01
N GLY A 64 -8.37 4.76 -9.04
CA GLY A 64 -9.44 3.79 -9.26
C GLY A 64 -8.94 2.35 -9.38
N LEU A 65 -7.84 2.12 -10.09
CA LEU A 65 -7.21 0.80 -10.20
C LEU A 65 -6.82 0.22 -8.83
N ILE A 66 -6.27 1.08 -7.95
CA ILE A 66 -5.78 0.64 -6.65
C ILE A 66 -6.90 0.60 -5.59
N ALA A 67 -7.96 1.41 -5.74
CA ALA A 67 -9.01 1.60 -4.74
C ALA A 67 -9.67 0.28 -4.33
N ARG A 68 -10.00 -0.57 -5.29
CA ARG A 68 -10.68 -1.84 -5.06
C ARG A 68 -9.87 -2.76 -4.15
N GLU A 69 -8.62 -3.02 -4.47
CA GLU A 69 -7.80 -3.97 -3.73
C GLU A 69 -7.17 -3.37 -2.48
N HIS A 70 -6.73 -2.12 -2.56
CA HIS A 70 -6.01 -1.48 -1.48
C HIS A 70 -6.93 -0.92 -0.39
N ILE A 71 -8.01 -0.26 -0.78
CA ILE A 71 -8.95 0.35 0.19
C ILE A 71 -9.89 -0.71 0.73
N LEU A 72 -10.64 -1.42 -0.15
CA LEU A 72 -11.60 -2.42 0.29
C LEU A 72 -10.93 -3.66 0.90
N GLY A 73 -9.84 -4.15 0.30
CA GLY A 73 -9.11 -5.31 0.81
C GLY A 73 -8.53 -5.09 2.21
N ARG A 74 -7.91 -3.93 2.44
CA ARG A 74 -7.38 -3.57 3.77
C ARG A 74 -8.47 -3.18 4.78
N TYR A 75 -9.60 -2.69 4.32
CA TYR A 75 -10.73 -2.41 5.21
C TYR A 75 -11.27 -3.68 5.86
N ARG A 76 -11.28 -4.78 5.12
CA ARG A 76 -11.78 -6.09 5.57
C ARG A 76 -10.76 -6.89 6.41
N ASP A 77 -9.47 -6.55 6.38
CA ASP A 77 -8.43 -7.25 7.14
C ASP A 77 -8.18 -6.58 8.50
N PRO A 78 -8.59 -7.23 9.63
CA PRO A 78 -8.39 -6.69 10.99
C PRO A 78 -6.92 -6.55 11.38
N ARG A 79 -6.02 -7.30 10.75
CA ARG A 79 -4.59 -7.35 11.07
C ARG A 79 -3.81 -6.17 10.50
N SER A 80 -4.34 -5.49 9.49
CA SER A 80 -3.66 -4.39 8.78
C SER A 80 -4.09 -3.01 9.29
N ARG A 81 -3.84 -2.72 10.58
CA ARG A 81 -4.21 -1.43 11.18
C ARG A 81 -3.29 -0.27 10.79
N ALA A 82 -2.01 -0.55 10.55
CA ALA A 82 -1.02 0.45 10.18
C ALA A 82 -1.29 1.02 8.77
N GLY A 83 -1.36 2.35 8.65
CA GLY A 83 -1.61 3.03 7.37
C GLY A 83 -3.06 3.04 6.88
N ARG A 84 -4.00 2.36 7.57
CA ARG A 84 -5.42 2.32 7.19
C ARG A 84 -6.08 3.70 7.32
N ARG A 85 -5.86 4.38 8.45
CA ARG A 85 -6.44 5.70 8.71
C ARG A 85 -5.94 6.74 7.73
N THR A 86 -4.64 6.74 7.44
CA THR A 86 -4.03 7.68 6.49
C THR A 86 -4.46 7.40 5.05
N GLY A 87 -4.62 6.14 4.66
CA GLY A 87 -5.14 5.78 3.34
C GLY A 87 -6.60 6.22 3.14
N ILE A 88 -7.45 6.05 4.15
CA ILE A 88 -8.84 6.55 4.12
C ILE A 88 -8.87 8.08 4.05
N LEU A 89 -8.05 8.76 4.85
CA LEU A 89 -7.95 10.22 4.84
C LEU A 89 -7.53 10.74 3.45
N THR A 90 -6.53 10.12 2.83
CA THR A 90 -6.09 10.45 1.47
C THR A 90 -7.22 10.24 0.46
N ALA A 91 -7.96 9.13 0.56
CA ALA A 91 -9.10 8.86 -0.31
C ALA A 91 -10.23 9.88 -0.15
N LEU A 92 -10.54 10.26 1.09
CA LEU A 92 -11.55 11.29 1.37
C LEU A 92 -11.12 12.67 0.89
N ALA A 93 -9.84 13.01 0.98
CA ALA A 93 -9.30 14.28 0.49
C ALA A 93 -9.38 14.41 -1.05
N LEU A 94 -9.31 13.28 -1.76
CA LEU A 94 -9.44 13.26 -3.21
C LEU A 94 -10.83 13.74 -3.68
N VAL A 95 -11.89 13.43 -2.93
CA VAL A 95 -13.27 13.76 -3.34
C VAL A 95 -13.49 15.26 -3.53
N PRO A 96 -13.27 16.13 -2.52
CA PRO A 96 -13.45 17.58 -2.69
C PRO A 96 -12.47 18.17 -3.72
N MET A 97 -11.26 17.63 -3.84
CA MET A 97 -10.28 18.06 -4.83
C MET A 97 -10.79 17.79 -6.25
N VAL A 98 -11.27 16.58 -6.54
CA VAL A 98 -11.80 16.23 -7.87
C VAL A 98 -13.06 17.03 -8.17
N PHE A 99 -14.00 17.10 -7.23
CA PHE A 99 -15.26 17.82 -7.41
C PHE A 99 -15.04 19.30 -7.69
N SER A 100 -14.20 19.97 -6.93
CA SER A 100 -13.86 21.39 -7.16
C SER A 100 -13.11 21.61 -8.46
N GLY A 101 -12.28 20.66 -8.90
CA GLY A 101 -11.60 20.71 -10.19
C GLY A 101 -12.58 20.68 -11.38
N TYR A 102 -13.61 19.83 -11.30
CA TYR A 102 -14.68 19.82 -12.31
C TYR A 102 -15.52 21.09 -12.27
N LEU A 103 -15.84 21.60 -11.06
CA LEU A 103 -16.56 22.87 -10.93
C LEU A 103 -15.82 24.04 -11.62
N LEU A 104 -14.50 24.08 -11.52
CA LEU A 104 -13.69 25.11 -12.21
C LEU A 104 -13.83 25.10 -13.73
N GLN A 105 -14.18 23.97 -14.33
CA GLN A 105 -14.37 23.84 -15.78
C GLN A 105 -15.79 24.25 -16.21
N VAL A 106 -16.77 24.16 -15.32
CA VAL A 106 -18.19 24.39 -15.65
C VAL A 106 -18.69 25.76 -15.20
N LEU A 107 -18.15 26.29 -14.09
CA LEU A 107 -18.58 27.58 -13.56
C LEU A 107 -18.15 28.74 -14.46
N THR A 108 -19.10 29.62 -14.81
CA THR A 108 -18.89 30.82 -15.61
C THR A 108 -18.80 32.10 -14.77
N SER A 109 -19.47 32.13 -13.62
CA SER A 109 -19.44 33.25 -12.69
C SER A 109 -18.06 33.42 -12.07
N GLU A 110 -17.49 34.61 -12.09
CA GLU A 110 -16.15 34.89 -11.56
C GLU A 110 -16.05 34.63 -10.07
N GLY A 111 -17.03 35.04 -9.28
CA GLY A 111 -17.07 34.79 -7.84
C GLY A 111 -17.08 33.31 -7.48
N SER A 112 -17.92 32.52 -8.17
CA SER A 112 -18.00 31.08 -7.97
C SER A 112 -16.73 30.36 -8.39
N ARG A 113 -16.12 30.78 -9.51
CA ARG A 113 -14.83 30.24 -9.95
C ARG A 113 -13.70 30.55 -8.97
N ARG A 114 -13.68 31.76 -8.42
CA ARG A 114 -12.69 32.13 -7.40
C ARG A 114 -12.83 31.25 -6.15
N MET A 115 -14.05 31.05 -5.66
CA MET A 115 -14.31 30.19 -4.51
C MET A 115 -13.93 28.72 -4.78
N ALA A 116 -14.33 28.17 -5.92
CA ALA A 116 -13.97 26.83 -6.35
C ALA A 116 -12.44 26.67 -6.49
N GLY A 117 -11.74 27.71 -6.97
CA GLY A 117 -10.27 27.73 -7.08
C GLY A 117 -9.57 27.67 -5.74
N VAL A 118 -10.02 28.43 -4.76
CA VAL A 118 -9.48 28.37 -3.40
C VAL A 118 -9.75 27.01 -2.77
N LEU A 119 -10.97 26.49 -2.92
CA LEU A 119 -11.31 25.15 -2.42
C LEU A 119 -10.46 24.07 -3.07
N HIS A 120 -10.27 24.13 -4.39
CA HIS A 120 -9.46 23.17 -5.14
C HIS A 120 -8.00 23.20 -4.67
N LEU A 121 -7.42 24.38 -4.53
CA LEU A 121 -6.05 24.54 -4.06
C LEU A 121 -5.88 24.02 -2.63
N ALA A 122 -6.77 24.39 -1.72
CA ALA A 122 -6.73 23.93 -0.33
C ALA A 122 -6.87 22.39 -0.24
N ALA A 123 -7.85 21.83 -0.94
CA ALA A 123 -8.06 20.37 -1.01
C ALA A 123 -6.88 19.65 -1.66
N GLY A 124 -6.28 20.23 -2.69
CA GLY A 124 -5.11 19.70 -3.38
C GLY A 124 -3.86 19.66 -2.50
N VAL A 125 -3.57 20.75 -1.77
CA VAL A 125 -2.46 20.81 -0.81
C VAL A 125 -2.67 19.79 0.32
N PHE A 126 -3.89 19.72 0.84
CA PHE A 126 -4.23 18.73 1.89
C PHE A 126 -4.09 17.30 1.38
N PHE A 127 -4.59 17.01 0.18
CA PHE A 127 -4.42 15.69 -0.46
C PHE A 127 -2.94 15.33 -0.61
N LEU A 128 -2.13 16.25 -1.13
CA LEU A 128 -0.71 16.03 -1.35
C LEU A 128 0.02 15.73 -0.03
N GLY A 129 -0.25 16.49 1.02
CA GLY A 129 0.30 16.27 2.35
C GLY A 129 -0.11 14.91 2.94
N ALA A 130 -1.40 14.58 2.87
CA ALA A 130 -1.93 13.29 3.34
C ALA A 130 -1.35 12.12 2.55
N TYR A 131 -1.19 12.27 1.23
CA TYR A 131 -0.61 11.26 0.35
C TYR A 131 0.88 11.04 0.64
N ALA A 132 1.66 12.11 0.74
CA ALA A 132 3.08 12.03 1.09
C ALA A 132 3.29 11.37 2.46
N PHE A 133 2.49 11.76 3.46
CA PHE A 133 2.53 11.17 4.80
C PHE A 133 2.17 9.68 4.76
N HIS A 134 1.16 9.30 3.97
CA HIS A 134 0.79 7.90 3.77
C HIS A 134 1.94 7.08 3.16
N LEU A 135 2.64 7.61 2.16
CA LEU A 135 3.79 6.95 1.53
C LEU A 135 4.96 6.77 2.50
N VAL A 136 5.28 7.79 3.31
CA VAL A 136 6.34 7.73 4.33
C VAL A 136 6.04 6.63 5.35
N LEU A 137 4.83 6.60 5.90
CA LEU A 137 4.43 5.57 6.86
C LEU A 137 4.47 4.17 6.26
N ALA A 138 4.03 4.01 5.01
CA ALA A 138 4.09 2.73 4.30
C ALA A 138 5.55 2.27 4.11
N GLY A 139 6.45 3.17 3.78
CA GLY A 139 7.89 2.91 3.64
C GLY A 139 8.54 2.49 4.96
N MET A 140 8.23 3.18 6.06
CA MET A 140 8.75 2.85 7.40
C MET A 140 8.28 1.47 7.86
N SER A 141 7.01 1.14 7.67
CA SER A 141 6.45 -0.17 8.03
C SER A 141 7.10 -1.32 7.26
N SER A 142 7.40 -1.12 5.99
CA SER A 142 8.07 -2.12 5.14
C SER A 142 9.50 -2.41 5.61
N ARG A 143 10.24 -1.37 5.99
CA ARG A 143 11.62 -1.50 6.50
C ARG A 143 11.68 -2.24 7.85
N SER A 144 10.74 -1.95 8.75
CA SER A 144 10.64 -2.62 10.05
C SER A 144 10.37 -4.13 9.90
N GLY A 145 9.47 -4.51 8.98
CA GLY A 145 9.18 -5.91 8.69
C GLY A 145 10.37 -6.67 8.10
N GLN A 146 11.15 -6.05 7.20
CA GLN A 146 12.36 -6.65 6.65
C GLN A 146 13.45 -6.88 7.70
N ASN A 147 13.66 -5.91 8.59
CA ASN A 147 14.64 -6.00 9.67
C ASN A 147 14.27 -7.10 10.67
N GLN A 148 13.00 -7.26 10.98
CA GLN A 148 12.50 -8.30 11.87
C GLN A 148 12.64 -9.69 11.25
N GLY A 149 12.34 -9.84 9.97
CA GLY A 149 12.55 -11.07 9.21
C GLY A 149 14.04 -11.48 9.11
N ALA A 150 14.92 -10.51 8.90
CA ALA A 150 16.37 -10.73 8.88
C ALA A 150 16.92 -11.16 10.25
N ARG A 151 16.41 -10.58 11.36
CA ARG A 151 16.76 -10.99 12.73
C ARG A 151 16.32 -12.42 13.02
N ILE A 152 15.10 -12.79 12.67
CA ILE A 152 14.56 -14.15 12.89
C ILE A 152 15.35 -15.17 12.08
N ARG A 153 15.73 -14.87 10.83
CA ARG A 153 16.57 -15.75 10.00
C ARG A 153 17.97 -15.93 10.59
N ARG A 154 18.56 -14.86 11.14
CA ARG A 154 19.89 -14.94 11.80
C ARG A 154 19.85 -15.81 13.06
N THR A 155 18.83 -15.64 13.91
CA THR A 155 18.69 -16.45 15.14
C THR A 155 18.42 -17.92 14.83
N ARG A 156 17.64 -18.20 13.78
CA ARG A 156 17.37 -19.59 13.35
C ARG A 156 18.65 -20.25 12.81
N ARG A 157 19.42 -19.57 11.95
CA ARG A 157 20.71 -20.09 11.46
C ARG A 157 21.71 -20.35 12.59
N ARG A 158 21.73 -19.47 13.60
CA ARG A 158 22.63 -19.65 14.76
C ARG A 158 22.25 -20.89 15.57
N LYS A 159 20.93 -21.15 15.80
CA LYS A 159 20.45 -22.34 16.48
C LYS A 159 20.72 -23.63 15.69
N GLU A 160 20.55 -23.60 14.37
CA GLU A 160 20.85 -24.75 13.50
C GLU A 160 22.36 -25.06 13.46
N GLY A 161 23.21 -24.02 13.51
CA GLY A 161 24.68 -24.16 13.57
C GLY A 161 25.18 -24.74 14.88
N THR A 162 24.63 -24.34 16.03
CA THR A 162 24.98 -24.89 17.36
C THR A 162 24.51 -26.32 17.52
N GLY A 163 23.32 -26.66 17.10
CA GLY A 163 22.80 -28.05 17.18
C GLY A 163 23.55 -29.05 16.29
N LYS A 164 24.17 -28.57 15.19
CA LYS A 164 25.00 -29.40 14.31
C LYS A 164 26.41 -29.63 14.90
N SER A 165 26.94 -28.69 15.69
CA SER A 165 28.19 -28.81 16.40
C SER A 165 28.07 -29.82 17.55
N GLU A 166 27.01 -29.77 18.35
CA GLU A 166 26.79 -30.71 19.46
C GLU A 166 26.59 -32.15 18.98
N ARG A 167 25.94 -32.36 17.82
CA ARG A 167 25.80 -33.71 17.25
C ARG A 167 27.12 -34.28 16.72
N ARG A 168 28.13 -33.44 16.42
CA ARG A 168 29.44 -33.90 15.95
C ARG A 168 30.39 -34.28 17.08
N THR A 169 30.21 -33.72 18.28
CA THR A 169 31.06 -34.00 19.43
C THR A 169 30.48 -35.10 20.35
N GLY A 170 29.27 -35.55 20.11
CA GLY A 170 28.53 -36.49 21.00
C GLY A 170 28.29 -37.85 20.41
N SER A 171 29.16 -38.46 19.61
CA SER A 171 28.98 -39.85 19.18
C SER A 171 30.30 -40.60 19.01
N SER A 172 30.82 -41.11 20.11
CA SER A 172 31.42 -42.42 20.13
C SER A 172 30.46 -43.34 20.88
N PRO A 173 29.71 -44.21 20.22
CA PRO A 173 29.05 -45.28 20.93
C PRO A 173 30.09 -46.31 21.26
N VAL A 174 30.43 -46.42 22.53
CA VAL A 174 31.11 -47.60 23.09
C VAL A 174 30.14 -48.78 22.84
N LEU A 175 30.56 -49.65 21.94
CA LEU A 175 29.95 -50.94 21.69
C LEU A 175 30.21 -51.85 22.92
N THR A 176 29.36 -51.77 23.91
CA THR A 176 29.22 -52.86 24.87
C THR A 176 28.32 -53.94 24.23
N ARG A 177 29.02 -55.02 23.80
CA ARG A 177 28.38 -56.31 23.46
C ARG A 177 27.78 -56.87 24.77
N GLU A 178 26.49 -57.00 24.85
CA GLU A 178 25.82 -57.90 25.78
C GLU A 178 25.12 -59.01 25.01
N PRO A 179 25.05 -60.25 25.59
CA PRO A 179 24.69 -61.45 24.85
C PRO A 179 23.16 -61.67 24.79
N ILE A 180 22.82 -62.29 23.70
CA ILE A 180 21.49 -62.82 23.35
C ILE A 180 20.98 -63.73 24.43
N LEU A 181 19.81 -63.42 25.04
CA LEU A 181 18.96 -64.38 25.69
C LEU A 181 17.55 -64.37 25.11
N LYS A 182 17.18 -65.53 24.55
CA LYS A 182 15.89 -65.95 24.05
C LYS A 182 14.79 -65.73 25.07
N GLY A 183 13.66 -65.22 24.68
CA GLY A 183 12.44 -65.22 25.47
C GLY A 183 11.22 -65.02 24.58
N LEU A 184 10.64 -66.11 24.21
CA LEU A 184 9.27 -66.36 23.76
C LEU A 184 8.22 -65.46 24.43
N GLY A 185 7.22 -65.01 23.69
CA GLY A 185 5.94 -64.77 24.35
C GLY A 185 5.03 -63.74 23.72
N ARG A 186 4.07 -64.22 22.97
CA ARG A 186 2.68 -63.77 22.86
C ARG A 186 2.34 -62.56 22.00
N ARG A 187 1.69 -62.85 20.89
CA ARG A 187 0.72 -61.95 20.23
C ARG A 187 -0.51 -61.76 21.12
N PRO A 188 -1.17 -60.66 21.06
CA PRO A 188 -2.63 -60.64 21.12
C PRO A 188 -3.25 -60.20 19.79
N THR A 189 -4.22 -60.94 19.48
CA THR A 189 -5.22 -60.89 18.43
C THR A 189 -6.17 -59.69 18.67
N GLY A 190 -6.60 -59.08 17.54
CA GLY A 190 -8.00 -58.71 17.39
C GLY A 190 -8.41 -57.32 17.83
N GLY A 191 -8.77 -56.54 16.84
CA GLY A 191 -9.53 -55.30 17.03
C GLY A 191 -10.06 -54.80 15.67
N LYS A 192 -11.09 -55.47 15.17
CA LYS A 192 -11.98 -54.98 14.12
C LYS A 192 -12.65 -53.71 14.54
N TRP A 193 -12.52 -52.64 13.80
CA TRP A 193 -13.53 -51.61 13.83
C TRP A 193 -14.16 -51.46 12.43
N ARG A 194 -15.41 -51.87 12.38
CA ARG A 194 -16.41 -51.59 11.35
C ARG A 194 -17.19 -50.37 11.76
N GLY A 195 -17.69 -49.68 10.80
CA GLY A 195 -18.73 -48.65 10.98
C GLY A 195 -18.49 -47.52 10.02
N ALA A 196 -18.93 -47.59 8.79
CA ALA A 196 -20.29 -47.50 8.29
C ALA A 196 -20.91 -46.12 8.47
N GLY A 197 -21.20 -45.50 7.32
CA GLY A 197 -22.43 -44.81 7.14
C GLY A 197 -22.33 -43.58 6.24
N PRO A 198 -22.95 -43.61 5.06
CA PRO A 198 -23.13 -42.45 4.20
C PRO A 198 -24.35 -41.66 4.70
N PHE A 199 -24.29 -40.34 4.71
CA PHE A 199 -25.50 -39.54 4.85
C PHE A 199 -25.80 -38.85 3.51
N SER A 200 -26.95 -39.25 3.04
CA SER A 200 -27.73 -38.83 1.89
C SER A 200 -28.27 -37.42 2.05
N ALA A 201 -28.26 -36.69 0.96
CA ALA A 201 -29.23 -35.81 0.34
C ALA A 201 -30.42 -35.25 1.18
N GLY A 202 -30.74 -34.01 0.91
CA GLY A 202 -32.12 -33.52 0.97
C GLY A 202 -32.29 -32.07 1.36
N GLY A 203 -32.85 -31.29 0.45
CA GLY A 203 -33.48 -30.03 0.74
C GLY A 203 -32.84 -28.82 0.09
#